data_a62f85a2c7a833a96c1c840fa3d5389b
#
_entry.id   a62f85a2c7a833a96c1c840fa3d5389b
#
_cell.length_a   1.000
_cell.length_b   1.000
_cell.length_c   1.000
_cell.angle_alpha   90.00
_cell.angle_beta   90.00
_cell.angle_gamma   90.00
#
_symmetry.space_group_name_H-M   'P 1'
#
loop_
_entity.id
_entity.type
_entity.pdbx_description
1 polymer ?
#
loop_
_entity_poly.entity_id
_entity_poly.type
_entity_poly.pdbx_seq_one_letter_code
_entity_poly.pdbx_strand_id
1 'polypeptide(L)'
;MSTIISNPAQTDSPSKAWLRALELTSAIGKNPNRILSSVIEEFALTAGDRQALLSDQESMTYGALSSRANQYTRWALEQGLGKGGTVCLLMPNRPEYMAIWLGISRTGCSVALLNTTLAGRSLAHCVNLVNPKHFITTEELGGRLMGLEGQPKIWIHSAGLEIERYSGEALDSGELRPVTIEDQALLVYTSGTTGLPKAANISHARILQWSLWFAGLMNAGPSDRLYDCLPMYHSVGGVQATGALLSAGGSVVIRGGFSASQFWSDIVRWDCTLFQYIGELCRYLLNSATHPSESKHRIRLCCGNGLRADIWKSFQDRFHIPRILEFYAATEGNVSLFNVEGKPGSIGRVPSYLAHRFPAALARFDIEQNELVRNEQGLCVRCAPDEAGEALGKIFEDPSNAGNRFDGYTNKEDSGKKIARNVFEAGDAWFRTGDLLRKDESGYYYFVDRIGDTFRWKGENVSTAEVAEAICDYPGILQANVYGVTVPGAEGRAGMAMLVAKAELDLAGLRIHLSNRLPYYAHPLFLRLRGEMEITGTFKYKKTDLMREGFDPAAANDVIYFNDRQLGAFIQVDAELYSRIQSGKVRL
;
A
#
# COMPACT_ATOMS: atom_id res chain seq x y z
N MET A 1 -12.35 -27.84 -42.07
CA MET A 1 -12.63 -27.32 -40.73
C MET A 1 -11.62 -26.23 -40.44
N SER A 2 -12.05 -24.99 -40.53
CA SER A 2 -11.22 -23.81 -40.42
C SER A 2 -11.01 -23.48 -38.95
N THR A 3 -9.78 -23.59 -38.48
CA THR A 3 -9.36 -23.24 -37.11
C THR A 3 -9.43 -21.72 -36.97
N ILE A 4 -10.43 -21.23 -36.25
CA ILE A 4 -10.50 -19.82 -35.85
C ILE A 4 -9.42 -19.59 -34.82
N ILE A 5 -8.31 -19.03 -35.26
CA ILE A 5 -7.29 -18.46 -34.38
C ILE A 5 -7.93 -17.21 -33.75
N SER A 6 -8.33 -17.31 -32.49
CA SER A 6 -8.80 -16.16 -31.71
C SER A 6 -7.69 -15.14 -31.58
N ASN A 7 -7.93 -13.95 -32.11
CA ASN A 7 -7.05 -12.79 -32.08
C ASN A 7 -6.85 -12.31 -30.62
N PRO A 8 -5.63 -12.29 -30.03
CA PRO A 8 -5.42 -11.98 -28.61
C PRO A 8 -5.47 -10.49 -28.28
N ALA A 9 -5.93 -9.63 -29.17
CA ALA A 9 -5.89 -8.18 -29.01
C ALA A 9 -7.27 -7.52 -29.01
N GLN A 10 -8.29 -8.10 -28.40
CA GLN A 10 -9.46 -7.32 -28.02
C GLN A 10 -9.19 -6.68 -26.67
N THR A 11 -8.62 -5.47 -26.67
CA THR A 11 -8.45 -4.65 -25.47
C THR A 11 -9.81 -4.46 -24.83
N ASP A 12 -9.97 -5.03 -23.66
CA ASP A 12 -11.18 -4.93 -22.86
C ASP A 12 -11.47 -3.46 -22.56
N SER A 13 -12.66 -2.98 -22.90
CA SER A 13 -12.96 -1.55 -22.69
C SER A 13 -13.03 -1.25 -21.19
N PRO A 14 -12.64 -0.04 -20.76
CA PRO A 14 -12.76 0.37 -19.37
C PRO A 14 -14.15 0.14 -18.77
N SER A 15 -15.21 0.42 -19.54
CA SER A 15 -16.59 0.19 -19.10
C SER A 15 -16.90 -1.28 -18.82
N LYS A 16 -16.38 -2.22 -19.62
CA LYS A 16 -16.53 -3.66 -19.35
C LYS A 16 -15.82 -4.07 -18.07
N ALA A 17 -14.63 -3.54 -17.79
CA ALA A 17 -13.91 -3.83 -16.56
C ALA A 17 -14.71 -3.36 -15.32
N TRP A 18 -15.26 -2.14 -15.37
CA TRP A 18 -16.13 -1.61 -14.32
C TRP A 18 -17.38 -2.49 -14.12
N LEU A 19 -18.06 -2.88 -15.20
CA LEU A 19 -19.26 -3.72 -15.12
C LEU A 19 -18.97 -5.08 -14.50
N ARG A 20 -17.90 -5.76 -14.90
CA ARG A 20 -17.51 -7.05 -14.27
C ARG A 20 -17.25 -6.90 -12.77
N ALA A 21 -16.51 -5.86 -12.37
CA ALA A 21 -16.24 -5.62 -10.96
C ALA A 21 -17.53 -5.38 -10.17
N LEU A 22 -18.49 -4.63 -10.73
CA LEU A 22 -19.81 -4.42 -10.14
C LEU A 22 -20.62 -5.71 -10.05
N GLU A 23 -20.65 -6.52 -11.11
CA GLU A 23 -21.37 -7.80 -11.15
C GLU A 23 -20.84 -8.76 -10.09
N LEU A 24 -19.53 -8.95 -10.03
CA LEU A 24 -18.90 -9.85 -9.05
C LEU A 24 -19.15 -9.41 -7.61
N THR A 25 -19.12 -8.11 -7.33
CA THR A 25 -19.31 -7.60 -5.97
C THR A 25 -20.77 -7.44 -5.56
N SER A 26 -21.70 -7.42 -6.52
CA SER A 26 -23.14 -7.22 -6.25
C SER A 26 -23.77 -8.31 -5.38
N ALA A 27 -23.19 -9.50 -5.34
CA ALA A 27 -23.69 -10.64 -4.59
C ALA A 27 -23.21 -10.68 -3.13
N ILE A 28 -22.24 -9.84 -2.73
CA ILE A 28 -21.66 -9.88 -1.37
C ILE A 28 -22.75 -9.72 -0.31
N GLY A 29 -23.50 -8.63 -0.36
CA GLY A 29 -24.55 -8.35 0.63
C GLY A 29 -25.77 -9.30 0.56
N LYS A 30 -25.93 -10.02 -0.56
CA LYS A 30 -27.02 -11.00 -0.72
C LYS A 30 -26.70 -12.33 -0.06
N ASN A 31 -25.43 -12.62 0.23
CA ASN A 31 -24.96 -13.87 0.82
C ASN A 31 -24.09 -13.57 2.06
N PRO A 32 -24.69 -13.12 3.17
CA PRO A 32 -23.94 -12.61 4.31
C PRO A 32 -23.04 -13.66 4.99
N ASN A 33 -23.30 -14.94 4.81
CA ASN A 33 -22.50 -16.02 5.39
C ASN A 33 -21.38 -16.52 4.43
N ARG A 34 -21.32 -16.00 3.19
CA ARG A 34 -20.30 -16.38 2.22
C ARG A 34 -19.07 -15.48 2.39
N ILE A 35 -18.01 -16.04 2.94
CA ILE A 35 -16.71 -15.37 3.15
C ILE A 35 -15.66 -15.91 2.17
N LEU A 36 -14.43 -15.36 2.15
CA LEU A 36 -13.41 -15.82 1.20
C LEU A 36 -13.07 -17.32 1.37
N SER A 37 -13.07 -17.84 2.60
CA SER A 37 -12.86 -19.27 2.84
C SER A 37 -13.95 -20.13 2.18
N SER A 38 -15.21 -19.66 2.11
CA SER A 38 -16.29 -20.34 1.39
C SER A 38 -16.02 -20.38 -0.11
N VAL A 39 -15.47 -19.29 -0.68
CA VAL A 39 -15.07 -19.25 -2.10
C VAL A 39 -13.97 -20.28 -2.39
N ILE A 40 -13.00 -20.42 -1.48
CA ILE A 40 -11.92 -21.41 -1.62
C ILE A 40 -12.49 -22.84 -1.56
N GLU A 41 -13.46 -23.13 -0.68
CA GLU A 41 -14.14 -24.43 -0.61
C GLU A 41 -14.93 -24.73 -1.89
N GLU A 42 -15.65 -23.77 -2.44
CA GLU A 42 -16.35 -23.90 -3.72
C GLU A 42 -15.39 -24.33 -4.84
N PHE A 43 -14.19 -23.73 -4.91
CA PHE A 43 -13.16 -24.14 -5.86
C PHE A 43 -12.51 -25.48 -5.50
N ALA A 44 -12.34 -25.79 -4.22
CA ALA A 44 -11.83 -27.10 -3.80
C ALA A 44 -12.74 -28.24 -4.25
N LEU A 45 -14.07 -28.05 -4.22
CA LEU A 45 -15.05 -29.01 -4.68
C LEU A 45 -15.12 -29.16 -6.22
N THR A 46 -14.92 -28.04 -6.95
CA THR A 46 -15.15 -28.03 -8.41
C THR A 46 -13.86 -28.12 -9.22
N ALA A 47 -12.71 -27.75 -8.64
CA ALA A 47 -11.40 -27.69 -9.28
C ALA A 47 -10.26 -27.93 -8.26
N GLY A 48 -10.42 -28.91 -7.38
CA GLY A 48 -9.53 -29.15 -6.23
C GLY A 48 -8.07 -29.38 -6.59
N ASP A 49 -7.77 -29.98 -7.73
CA ASP A 49 -6.40 -30.26 -8.20
C ASP A 49 -5.72 -29.02 -8.84
N ARG A 50 -6.47 -27.95 -9.08
CA ARG A 50 -5.89 -26.72 -9.66
C ARG A 50 -4.99 -26.03 -8.67
N GLN A 51 -3.84 -25.54 -9.16
CA GLN A 51 -2.90 -24.77 -8.34
C GLN A 51 -3.55 -23.47 -7.86
N ALA A 52 -3.45 -23.20 -6.57
CA ALA A 52 -3.91 -21.98 -5.92
C ALA A 52 -2.71 -21.09 -5.51
N LEU A 53 -1.78 -21.64 -4.74
CA LEU A 53 -0.63 -20.94 -4.20
C LEU A 53 0.66 -21.68 -4.54
N LEU A 54 1.69 -20.95 -4.93
CA LEU A 54 2.96 -21.46 -5.41
C LEU A 54 4.11 -20.69 -4.76
N SER A 55 5.17 -21.37 -4.38
CA SER A 55 6.47 -20.78 -3.99
C SER A 55 7.61 -21.73 -4.36
N ASP A 56 8.86 -21.32 -4.12
CA ASP A 56 10.01 -22.21 -4.36
C ASP A 56 10.03 -23.43 -3.45
N GLN A 57 9.42 -23.33 -2.28
CA GLN A 57 9.52 -24.36 -1.23
C GLN A 57 8.26 -25.19 -1.09
N GLU A 58 7.10 -24.62 -1.39
CA GLU A 58 5.80 -25.25 -1.19
C GLU A 58 4.77 -24.79 -2.22
N SER A 59 3.80 -25.65 -2.49
CA SER A 59 2.66 -25.31 -3.33
C SER A 59 1.40 -25.91 -2.75
N MET A 60 0.28 -25.24 -2.97
CA MET A 60 -1.05 -25.72 -2.57
C MET A 60 -2.00 -25.65 -3.75
N THR A 61 -2.70 -26.76 -4.01
CA THR A 61 -3.90 -26.75 -4.85
C THR A 61 -5.06 -26.14 -4.07
N TYR A 62 -6.19 -25.87 -4.73
CA TYR A 62 -7.41 -25.42 -4.03
C TYR A 62 -7.88 -26.42 -2.99
N GLY A 63 -7.82 -27.72 -3.30
CA GLY A 63 -8.14 -28.79 -2.35
C GLY A 63 -7.19 -28.78 -1.15
N ALA A 64 -5.88 -28.68 -1.40
CA ALA A 64 -4.88 -28.63 -0.34
C ALA A 64 -5.01 -27.38 0.54
N LEU A 65 -5.28 -26.21 -0.07
CA LEU A 65 -5.49 -24.96 0.66
C LEU A 65 -6.75 -25.02 1.55
N SER A 66 -7.86 -25.56 1.02
CA SER A 66 -9.09 -25.74 1.78
C SER A 66 -8.89 -26.71 2.94
N SER A 67 -8.26 -27.87 2.68
CA SER A 67 -7.93 -28.86 3.69
C SER A 67 -7.05 -28.27 4.80
N ARG A 68 -6.01 -27.52 4.43
CA ARG A 68 -5.11 -26.87 5.38
C ARG A 68 -5.82 -25.80 6.20
N ALA A 69 -6.70 -25.01 5.59
CA ALA A 69 -7.53 -24.04 6.30
C ALA A 69 -8.49 -24.72 7.29
N ASN A 70 -9.08 -25.88 6.94
CA ASN A 70 -9.92 -26.67 7.85
C ASN A 70 -9.14 -27.17 9.08
N GLN A 71 -7.88 -27.60 8.88
CA GLN A 71 -6.99 -27.96 9.99
C GLN A 71 -6.77 -26.78 10.95
N TYR A 72 -6.50 -25.57 10.42
CA TYR A 72 -6.36 -24.37 11.25
C TYR A 72 -7.66 -23.94 11.92
N THR A 73 -8.80 -24.17 11.28
CA THR A 73 -10.10 -23.93 11.91
C THR A 73 -10.28 -24.83 13.12
N ARG A 74 -10.02 -26.14 13.00
CA ARG A 74 -10.12 -27.11 14.10
C ARG A 74 -9.14 -26.83 15.23
N TRP A 75 -7.90 -26.48 14.88
CA TRP A 75 -6.93 -26.01 15.87
C TRP A 75 -7.47 -24.80 16.63
N ALA A 76 -7.99 -23.81 15.93
CA ALA A 76 -8.51 -22.60 16.57
C ALA A 76 -9.71 -22.88 17.48
N LEU A 77 -10.61 -23.77 17.05
CA LEU A 77 -11.73 -24.22 17.88
C LEU A 77 -11.27 -24.95 19.15
N GLU A 78 -10.27 -25.84 19.05
CA GLU A 78 -9.68 -26.53 20.20
C GLU A 78 -9.02 -25.56 21.19
N GLN A 79 -8.41 -24.46 20.66
CA GLN A 79 -7.86 -23.40 21.52
C GLN A 79 -8.93 -22.44 22.09
N GLY A 80 -10.21 -22.68 21.84
CA GLY A 80 -11.32 -21.83 22.28
C GLY A 80 -11.38 -20.47 21.61
N LEU A 81 -10.83 -20.36 20.41
CA LEU A 81 -10.85 -19.13 19.61
C LEU A 81 -12.20 -18.93 18.92
N GLY A 82 -12.64 -17.67 18.84
CA GLY A 82 -13.91 -17.30 18.23
C GLY A 82 -14.08 -15.78 18.19
N LYS A 83 -15.31 -15.30 18.01
CA LYS A 83 -15.64 -13.87 17.90
C LYS A 83 -15.07 -13.07 19.06
N GLY A 84 -14.43 -11.94 18.75
CA GLY A 84 -13.77 -11.06 19.70
C GLY A 84 -12.38 -11.53 20.16
N GLY A 85 -11.92 -12.72 19.74
CA GLY A 85 -10.56 -13.17 19.94
C GLY A 85 -9.61 -12.61 18.87
N THR A 86 -8.31 -12.56 19.21
CA THR A 86 -7.26 -12.16 18.27
C THR A 86 -6.08 -13.11 18.37
N VAL A 87 -5.54 -13.49 17.20
CA VAL A 87 -4.27 -14.22 17.05
C VAL A 87 -3.29 -13.32 16.30
N CYS A 88 -2.08 -13.15 16.80
CA CYS A 88 -1.00 -12.50 16.05
C CYS A 88 -0.31 -13.50 15.13
N LEU A 89 -0.05 -13.08 13.90
CA LEU A 89 0.71 -13.84 12.91
C LEU A 89 1.96 -13.06 12.50
N LEU A 90 3.14 -13.61 12.82
CA LEU A 90 4.45 -13.07 12.44
C LEU A 90 5.19 -14.15 11.66
N MET A 91 5.09 -14.09 10.34
CA MET A 91 5.62 -15.13 9.45
C MET A 91 6.10 -14.52 8.12
N PRO A 92 7.19 -15.01 7.51
CA PRO A 92 7.58 -14.64 6.16
C PRO A 92 6.52 -15.00 5.12
N ASN A 93 6.61 -14.37 3.95
CA ASN A 93 5.73 -14.68 2.81
C ASN A 93 5.83 -16.15 2.42
N ARG A 94 4.72 -16.87 2.44
CA ARG A 94 4.62 -18.27 2.01
C ARG A 94 3.15 -18.69 1.85
N PRO A 95 2.83 -19.76 1.08
CA PRO A 95 1.48 -20.31 0.95
C PRO A 95 0.75 -20.57 2.28
N GLU A 96 1.45 -21.14 3.26
CA GLU A 96 0.91 -21.43 4.59
C GLU A 96 0.33 -20.21 5.29
N TYR A 97 0.87 -19.03 5.06
CA TYR A 97 0.37 -17.77 5.60
C TYR A 97 -1.12 -17.56 5.31
N MET A 98 -1.54 -17.90 4.07
CA MET A 98 -2.94 -17.80 3.66
C MET A 98 -3.82 -18.83 4.37
N ALA A 99 -3.37 -20.09 4.46
CA ALA A 99 -4.12 -21.14 5.12
C ALA A 99 -4.40 -20.81 6.60
N ILE A 100 -3.40 -20.21 7.30
CA ILE A 100 -3.52 -19.79 8.70
C ILE A 100 -4.67 -18.79 8.86
N TRP A 101 -4.62 -17.65 8.16
CA TRP A 101 -5.62 -16.63 8.41
C TRP A 101 -7.00 -16.99 7.81
N LEU A 102 -7.05 -17.72 6.71
CA LEU A 102 -8.32 -18.23 6.16
C LEU A 102 -9.00 -19.18 7.16
N GLY A 103 -8.25 -20.11 7.77
CA GLY A 103 -8.79 -21.07 8.72
C GLY A 103 -9.20 -20.43 10.04
N ILE A 104 -8.35 -19.60 10.64
CA ILE A 104 -8.62 -18.98 11.93
C ILE A 104 -9.80 -17.99 11.84
N SER A 105 -9.87 -17.17 10.79
CA SER A 105 -10.93 -16.18 10.65
C SER A 105 -12.34 -16.81 10.46
N ARG A 106 -12.42 -18.06 10.00
CA ARG A 106 -13.68 -18.83 9.94
C ARG A 106 -14.32 -19.08 11.31
N THR A 107 -13.57 -19.02 12.38
CA THR A 107 -14.12 -19.14 13.75
C THR A 107 -14.71 -17.82 14.25
N GLY A 108 -14.55 -16.72 13.53
CA GLY A 108 -14.85 -15.35 13.95
C GLY A 108 -13.71 -14.69 14.77
N CYS A 109 -12.60 -15.40 14.94
CA CYS A 109 -11.38 -14.84 15.53
C CYS A 109 -10.63 -13.99 14.49
N SER A 110 -10.14 -12.82 14.88
CA SER A 110 -9.34 -11.95 14.01
C SER A 110 -7.88 -12.37 13.98
N VAL A 111 -7.23 -12.23 12.81
CA VAL A 111 -5.78 -12.45 12.70
C VAL A 111 -5.07 -11.12 12.47
N ALA A 112 -4.17 -10.76 13.38
CA ALA A 112 -3.35 -9.56 13.30
C ALA A 112 -2.06 -9.85 12.51
N LEU A 113 -1.92 -9.24 11.34
CA LEU A 113 -0.83 -9.47 10.39
C LEU A 113 0.36 -8.58 10.73
N LEU A 114 1.39 -9.13 11.37
CA LEU A 114 2.53 -8.38 11.85
C LEU A 114 3.64 -8.26 10.79
N ASN A 115 4.22 -7.07 10.71
CA ASN A 115 5.37 -6.82 9.85
C ASN A 115 6.61 -7.57 10.39
N THR A 116 7.20 -8.41 9.56
CA THR A 116 8.35 -9.25 9.89
C THR A 116 9.64 -8.47 10.16
N THR A 117 9.69 -7.18 9.86
CA THR A 117 10.86 -6.33 10.20
C THR A 117 10.77 -5.69 11.58
N LEU A 118 9.61 -5.78 12.25
CA LEU A 118 9.42 -5.21 13.58
C LEU A 118 10.23 -5.97 14.63
N ALA A 119 10.75 -5.23 15.61
CA ALA A 119 11.46 -5.76 16.76
C ALA A 119 11.30 -4.83 17.99
N GLY A 120 11.62 -5.33 19.18
CA GLY A 120 11.65 -4.54 20.40
C GLY A 120 10.35 -3.76 20.68
N ARG A 121 10.49 -2.47 20.99
CA ARG A 121 9.36 -1.60 21.39
C ARG A 121 8.25 -1.50 20.32
N SER A 122 8.61 -1.45 19.04
CA SER A 122 7.61 -1.34 17.96
C SER A 122 6.80 -2.63 17.80
N LEU A 123 7.43 -3.80 17.94
CA LEU A 123 6.73 -5.07 17.93
C LEU A 123 5.83 -5.21 19.17
N ALA A 124 6.34 -4.90 20.37
CA ALA A 124 5.58 -4.91 21.61
C ALA A 124 4.34 -4.01 21.53
N HIS A 125 4.49 -2.79 20.98
CA HIS A 125 3.36 -1.89 20.76
C HIS A 125 2.27 -2.53 19.88
N CYS A 126 2.63 -3.11 18.73
CA CYS A 126 1.68 -3.76 17.84
C CYS A 126 0.95 -4.93 18.50
N VAL A 127 1.66 -5.73 19.30
CA VAL A 127 1.07 -6.86 20.03
C VAL A 127 0.12 -6.38 21.12
N ASN A 128 0.56 -5.42 21.94
CA ASN A 128 -0.23 -4.89 23.06
C ASN A 128 -1.51 -4.19 22.58
N LEU A 129 -1.47 -3.55 21.41
CA LEU A 129 -2.62 -2.86 20.82
C LEU A 129 -3.81 -3.79 20.56
N VAL A 130 -3.55 -5.07 20.24
CA VAL A 130 -4.58 -6.05 19.88
C VAL A 130 -4.79 -7.11 20.97
N ASN A 131 -3.97 -7.13 22.01
CA ASN A 131 -4.04 -8.02 23.18
C ASN A 131 -4.36 -9.49 22.80
N PRO A 132 -3.48 -10.17 22.02
CA PRO A 132 -3.76 -11.49 21.49
C PRO A 132 -3.66 -12.56 22.59
N LYS A 133 -4.51 -13.59 22.51
CA LYS A 133 -4.37 -14.79 23.36
C LYS A 133 -3.29 -15.74 22.81
N HIS A 134 -3.12 -15.77 21.50
CA HIS A 134 -2.22 -16.68 20.81
C HIS A 134 -1.36 -15.91 19.81
N PHE A 135 -0.17 -16.42 19.59
CA PHE A 135 0.82 -15.87 18.68
C PHE A 135 1.41 -17.00 17.83
N ILE A 136 1.28 -16.92 16.53
CA ILE A 136 1.87 -17.88 15.58
C ILE A 136 3.08 -17.22 14.90
N THR A 137 4.21 -17.91 14.92
CA THR A 137 5.46 -17.44 14.33
C THR A 137 6.30 -18.61 13.78
N THR A 138 7.39 -18.28 13.11
CA THR A 138 8.42 -19.25 12.69
C THR A 138 9.58 -19.28 13.68
N GLU A 139 10.40 -20.32 13.62
CA GLU A 139 11.56 -20.48 14.50
C GLU A 139 12.54 -19.31 14.37
N GLU A 140 12.81 -18.85 13.13
CA GLU A 140 13.71 -17.73 12.86
C GLU A 140 13.26 -16.39 13.45
N LEU A 141 11.94 -16.19 13.60
CA LEU A 141 11.36 -14.96 14.15
C LEU A 141 11.00 -15.07 15.63
N GLY A 142 10.96 -16.29 16.18
CA GLY A 142 10.57 -16.56 17.57
C GLY A 142 11.42 -15.83 18.61
N GLY A 143 12.72 -15.68 18.36
CA GLY A 143 13.62 -14.94 19.25
C GLY A 143 13.26 -13.47 19.45
N ARG A 144 12.52 -12.85 18.53
CA ARG A 144 12.06 -11.44 18.63
C ARG A 144 10.94 -11.23 19.65
N LEU A 145 10.31 -12.32 20.11
CA LEU A 145 9.18 -12.30 21.04
C LEU A 145 9.59 -12.33 22.50
N MET A 146 10.89 -12.43 22.78
CA MET A 146 11.41 -12.42 24.15
C MET A 146 11.09 -11.09 24.84
N GLY A 147 10.46 -11.17 26.02
CA GLY A 147 10.11 -9.99 26.81
C GLY A 147 8.82 -9.27 26.42
N LEU A 148 7.95 -9.87 25.59
CA LEU A 148 6.61 -9.34 25.33
C LEU A 148 5.77 -9.36 26.62
N GLU A 149 5.12 -8.25 26.91
CA GLU A 149 4.11 -8.14 27.96
C GLU A 149 2.84 -8.91 27.55
N GLY A 150 2.02 -9.33 28.54
CA GLY A 150 0.76 -10.04 28.30
C GLY A 150 0.90 -11.53 28.00
N GLN A 151 2.10 -12.04 27.78
CA GLN A 151 2.46 -13.44 27.58
C GLN A 151 1.45 -14.27 26.76
N PRO A 152 1.18 -13.91 25.47
CA PRO A 152 0.35 -14.74 24.63
C PRO A 152 0.97 -16.14 24.49
N LYS A 153 0.15 -17.18 24.35
CA LYS A 153 0.67 -18.53 24.07
C LYS A 153 1.33 -18.53 22.68
N ILE A 154 2.64 -18.74 22.65
CA ILE A 154 3.44 -18.72 21.42
C ILE A 154 3.44 -20.12 20.80
N TRP A 155 3.18 -20.17 19.50
CA TRP A 155 3.19 -21.37 18.68
C TRP A 155 4.23 -21.22 17.57
N ILE A 156 5.24 -22.10 17.60
CA ILE A 156 6.24 -22.17 16.52
C ILE A 156 5.68 -23.07 15.44
N HIS A 157 5.51 -22.56 14.24
CA HIS A 157 4.87 -23.26 13.13
C HIS A 157 5.49 -24.63 12.82
N SER A 158 6.82 -24.74 12.86
CA SER A 158 7.55 -25.97 12.52
C SER A 158 7.73 -26.95 13.70
N ALA A 159 7.57 -26.49 14.95
CA ALA A 159 8.00 -27.25 16.13
C ALA A 159 6.96 -27.41 17.24
N GLY A 160 5.78 -26.83 17.11
CA GLY A 160 4.80 -26.86 18.22
C GLY A 160 3.35 -26.79 17.82
N LEU A 161 3.07 -26.50 16.56
CA LEU A 161 1.70 -26.30 16.11
C LEU A 161 0.98 -27.60 15.73
N GLU A 162 1.73 -28.68 15.40
CA GLU A 162 1.24 -30.04 15.07
C GLU A 162 -0.09 -30.03 14.28
N ILE A 163 -0.18 -29.17 13.26
CA ILE A 163 -1.45 -28.91 12.57
C ILE A 163 -1.96 -30.13 11.80
N GLU A 164 -1.05 -31.03 11.43
CA GLU A 164 -1.32 -32.28 10.72
C GLU A 164 -2.16 -33.26 11.54
N ARG A 165 -2.25 -33.10 12.85
CA ARG A 165 -3.10 -33.96 13.72
C ARG A 165 -4.60 -33.70 13.52
N TYR A 166 -4.97 -32.52 12.99
CA TYR A 166 -6.36 -32.17 12.73
C TYR A 166 -6.79 -32.65 11.35
N SER A 167 -8.05 -33.10 11.26
CA SER A 167 -8.63 -33.50 9.96
C SER A 167 -8.66 -32.32 8.99
N GLY A 168 -8.29 -32.55 7.74
CA GLY A 168 -8.42 -31.61 6.63
C GLY A 168 -9.78 -31.67 5.93
N GLU A 169 -10.65 -32.63 6.28
CA GLU A 169 -11.98 -32.78 5.68
C GLU A 169 -12.84 -31.54 5.91
N ALA A 170 -13.92 -31.41 5.11
CA ALA A 170 -14.89 -30.32 5.28
C ALA A 170 -15.39 -30.27 6.73
N LEU A 171 -15.66 -29.04 7.22
CA LEU A 171 -16.21 -28.87 8.57
C LEU A 171 -17.64 -29.35 8.64
N ASP A 172 -17.97 -30.08 9.70
CA ASP A 172 -19.35 -30.47 9.97
C ASP A 172 -20.17 -29.33 10.60
N SER A 173 -21.49 -29.54 10.71
CA SER A 173 -22.39 -28.49 11.25
C SER A 173 -22.11 -28.12 12.70
N GLY A 174 -21.50 -28.99 13.48
CA GLY A 174 -21.12 -28.73 14.88
C GLY A 174 -19.82 -27.89 14.99
N GLU A 175 -18.98 -27.96 13.98
CA GLU A 175 -17.72 -27.19 13.89
C GLU A 175 -17.93 -25.80 13.31
N LEU A 176 -18.97 -25.59 12.47
CA LEU A 176 -19.28 -24.29 11.89
C LEU A 176 -19.66 -23.26 12.94
N ARG A 177 -19.22 -22.04 12.77
CA ARG A 177 -19.57 -20.89 13.61
C ARG A 177 -20.37 -19.88 12.79
N PRO A 178 -21.29 -19.13 13.41
CA PRO A 178 -22.12 -18.13 12.74
C PRO A 178 -21.29 -16.89 12.39
N VAL A 179 -20.35 -17.03 11.45
CA VAL A 179 -19.53 -15.95 10.92
C VAL A 179 -20.18 -15.37 9.68
N THR A 180 -20.22 -14.06 9.60
CA THR A 180 -20.80 -13.31 8.49
C THR A 180 -19.80 -12.35 7.87
N ILE A 181 -20.14 -11.75 6.75
CA ILE A 181 -19.34 -10.71 6.11
C ILE A 181 -19.10 -9.48 7.02
N GLU A 182 -19.97 -9.25 8.00
CA GLU A 182 -19.86 -8.11 8.95
C GLU A 182 -18.81 -8.36 10.05
N ASP A 183 -18.44 -9.62 10.27
CA ASP A 183 -17.46 -9.95 11.30
C ASP A 183 -16.06 -9.54 10.87
N GLN A 184 -15.28 -9.11 11.86
CA GLN A 184 -13.86 -8.77 11.66
C GLN A 184 -13.05 -10.03 11.41
N ALA A 185 -12.24 -9.99 10.34
CA ALA A 185 -11.40 -11.12 9.95
C ALA A 185 -9.91 -10.86 10.21
N LEU A 186 -9.45 -9.66 9.88
CA LEU A 186 -8.03 -9.31 9.97
C LEU A 186 -7.83 -7.97 10.68
N LEU A 187 -6.62 -7.81 11.20
CA LEU A 187 -6.07 -6.56 11.67
C LEU A 187 -4.79 -6.27 10.87
N VAL A 188 -4.79 -5.19 10.11
CA VAL A 188 -3.64 -4.80 9.27
C VAL A 188 -3.05 -3.50 9.79
N TYR A 189 -1.75 -3.51 10.08
CA TYR A 189 -1.08 -2.35 10.65
C TYR A 189 -0.72 -1.34 9.57
N THR A 190 -1.08 -0.07 9.83
CA THR A 190 -0.73 1.07 8.98
C THR A 190 0.22 2.00 9.71
N SER A 191 1.14 2.62 8.97
CA SER A 191 2.01 3.66 9.54
C SER A 191 1.19 4.91 9.81
N GLY A 192 0.93 5.18 11.10
CA GLY A 192 0.29 6.44 11.50
C GLY A 192 1.17 7.65 11.22
N THR A 193 0.57 8.80 10.93
CA THR A 193 1.25 10.10 10.84
C THR A 193 1.94 10.52 12.15
N THR A 194 1.64 9.85 13.25
CA THR A 194 2.14 10.14 14.62
C THR A 194 3.24 9.20 15.10
N GLY A 195 3.77 8.31 14.27
CA GLY A 195 4.97 7.51 14.51
C GLY A 195 4.76 6.03 14.81
N LEU A 196 3.84 5.61 15.68
CA LEU A 196 3.60 4.19 15.97
C LEU A 196 2.49 3.60 15.07
N PRO A 197 2.61 2.31 14.66
CA PRO A 197 1.60 1.66 13.82
C PRO A 197 0.23 1.60 14.50
N LYS A 198 -0.83 1.73 13.69
CA LYS A 198 -2.23 1.57 14.10
C LYS A 198 -2.83 0.33 13.46
N ALA A 199 -3.66 -0.42 14.18
CA ALA A 199 -4.31 -1.61 13.67
C ALA A 199 -5.65 -1.25 13.03
N ALA A 200 -5.73 -1.32 11.69
CA ALA A 200 -6.95 -1.14 10.93
C ALA A 200 -7.79 -2.41 10.97
N ASN A 201 -9.08 -2.25 11.23
CA ASN A 201 -10.06 -3.34 11.24
C ASN A 201 -10.45 -3.70 9.81
N ILE A 202 -10.39 -5.00 9.47
CA ILE A 202 -10.75 -5.51 8.15
C ILE A 202 -11.82 -6.58 8.33
N SER A 203 -13.04 -6.26 7.86
CA SER A 203 -14.17 -7.20 7.86
C SER A 203 -14.06 -8.21 6.71
N HIS A 204 -14.77 -9.34 6.81
CA HIS A 204 -14.90 -10.29 5.71
C HIS A 204 -15.53 -9.64 4.48
N ALA A 205 -16.49 -8.70 4.66
CA ALA A 205 -17.05 -7.90 3.56
C ALA A 205 -15.96 -7.16 2.78
N ARG A 206 -15.04 -6.51 3.49
CA ARG A 206 -13.93 -5.76 2.87
C ARG A 206 -12.97 -6.67 2.13
N ILE A 207 -12.65 -7.84 2.69
CA ILE A 207 -11.82 -8.85 2.02
C ILE A 207 -12.47 -9.29 0.70
N LEU A 208 -13.75 -9.65 0.72
CA LEU A 208 -14.48 -10.04 -0.49
C LEU A 208 -14.60 -8.90 -1.49
N GLN A 209 -14.88 -7.68 -1.01
CA GLN A 209 -14.97 -6.50 -1.86
C GLN A 209 -13.65 -6.27 -2.61
N TRP A 210 -12.52 -6.31 -1.94
CA TRP A 210 -11.22 -6.17 -2.60
C TRP A 210 -10.95 -7.32 -3.57
N SER A 211 -11.13 -8.56 -3.12
CA SER A 211 -10.86 -9.75 -3.92
C SER A 211 -11.67 -9.75 -5.23
N LEU A 212 -12.98 -9.63 -5.14
CA LEU A 212 -13.87 -9.69 -6.30
C LEU A 212 -13.78 -8.45 -7.19
N TRP A 213 -13.56 -7.26 -6.57
CA TRP A 213 -13.42 -6.03 -7.32
C TRP A 213 -12.19 -6.05 -8.23
N PHE A 214 -11.03 -6.40 -7.67
CA PHE A 214 -9.80 -6.49 -8.45
C PHE A 214 -9.81 -7.67 -9.43
N ALA A 215 -10.44 -8.80 -9.09
CA ALA A 215 -10.68 -9.88 -10.04
C ALA A 215 -11.45 -9.38 -11.28
N GLY A 216 -12.51 -8.59 -11.07
CA GLY A 216 -13.30 -7.98 -12.14
C GLY A 216 -12.53 -6.95 -12.97
N LEU A 217 -11.81 -6.03 -12.33
CA LEU A 217 -11.02 -5.00 -13.03
C LEU A 217 -9.88 -5.61 -13.87
N MET A 218 -9.20 -6.63 -13.36
CA MET A 218 -8.12 -7.33 -14.03
C MET A 218 -8.64 -8.36 -15.06
N ASN A 219 -9.94 -8.66 -15.07
CA ASN A 219 -10.50 -9.80 -15.81
C ASN A 219 -9.72 -11.08 -15.47
N ALA A 220 -9.54 -11.33 -14.18
CA ALA A 220 -8.80 -12.48 -13.69
C ALA A 220 -9.63 -13.76 -13.89
N GLY A 221 -8.94 -14.85 -14.20
CA GLY A 221 -9.58 -16.14 -14.43
C GLY A 221 -8.66 -17.32 -14.14
N PRO A 222 -9.17 -18.55 -14.37
CA PRO A 222 -8.47 -19.79 -14.02
C PRO A 222 -7.12 -20.02 -14.72
N SER A 223 -6.89 -19.39 -15.86
CA SER A 223 -5.61 -19.45 -16.59
C SER A 223 -4.60 -18.42 -16.14
N ASP A 224 -4.98 -17.50 -15.26
CA ASP A 224 -4.09 -16.45 -14.79
C ASP A 224 -3.23 -16.91 -13.62
N ARG A 225 -2.00 -16.41 -13.65
CA ARG A 225 -1.03 -16.56 -12.57
C ARG A 225 -0.42 -15.22 -12.24
N LEU A 226 -0.59 -14.79 -11.00
CA LEU A 226 -0.08 -13.54 -10.50
C LEU A 226 1.24 -13.75 -9.76
N TYR A 227 2.24 -12.95 -10.10
CA TYR A 227 3.48 -12.87 -9.35
C TYR A 227 3.34 -11.83 -8.23
N ASP A 228 3.51 -12.29 -7.00
CA ASP A 228 3.45 -11.44 -5.80
C ASP A 228 4.72 -11.55 -4.97
N CYS A 229 5.49 -10.48 -4.94
CA CYS A 229 6.69 -10.32 -4.13
C CYS A 229 6.52 -9.26 -3.03
N LEU A 230 5.28 -8.78 -2.83
CA LEU A 230 4.97 -7.81 -1.79
C LEU A 230 4.75 -8.51 -0.44
N PRO A 231 4.93 -7.78 0.68
CA PRO A 231 4.71 -8.36 1.99
C PRO A 231 3.27 -8.82 2.22
N MET A 232 3.09 -10.06 2.65
CA MET A 232 1.76 -10.63 2.93
C MET A 232 1.08 -10.05 4.17
N TYR A 233 1.81 -9.37 5.04
CA TYR A 233 1.22 -8.64 6.18
C TYR A 233 0.56 -7.31 5.77
N HIS A 234 0.68 -6.92 4.50
CA HIS A 234 -0.01 -5.76 3.93
C HIS A 234 -1.26 -6.15 3.16
N SER A 235 -2.27 -5.25 3.20
CA SER A 235 -3.53 -5.43 2.47
C SER A 235 -3.32 -5.67 0.96
N VAL A 236 -2.34 -5.02 0.34
CA VAL A 236 -2.09 -5.16 -1.11
C VAL A 236 -1.55 -6.54 -1.46
N GLY A 237 -0.46 -6.99 -0.84
CA GLY A 237 0.13 -8.31 -1.13
C GLY A 237 -0.68 -9.45 -0.52
N GLY A 238 -0.98 -9.36 0.79
CA GLY A 238 -1.56 -10.47 1.55
C GLY A 238 -3.06 -10.69 1.39
N VAL A 239 -3.81 -9.71 0.90
CA VAL A 239 -5.29 -9.80 0.82
C VAL A 239 -5.79 -9.50 -0.59
N GLN A 240 -5.47 -8.32 -1.14
CA GLN A 240 -6.01 -7.89 -2.43
C GLN A 240 -5.48 -8.71 -3.60
N ALA A 241 -4.16 -8.82 -3.75
CA ALA A 241 -3.52 -9.53 -4.86
C ALA A 241 -3.84 -11.03 -4.80
N THR A 242 -3.64 -11.64 -3.64
CA THR A 242 -3.92 -13.05 -3.41
C THR A 242 -5.42 -13.34 -3.54
N GLY A 243 -6.28 -12.58 -2.88
CA GLY A 243 -7.73 -12.76 -2.91
C GLY A 243 -8.33 -12.60 -4.29
N ALA A 244 -7.81 -11.65 -5.11
CA ALA A 244 -8.31 -11.45 -6.47
C ALA A 244 -8.15 -12.70 -7.34
N LEU A 245 -6.97 -13.32 -7.31
CA LEU A 245 -6.73 -14.55 -8.10
C LEU A 245 -7.46 -15.76 -7.52
N LEU A 246 -7.42 -15.94 -6.21
CA LEU A 246 -8.09 -17.06 -5.56
C LEU A 246 -9.61 -17.02 -5.75
N SER A 247 -10.22 -15.82 -5.74
CA SER A 247 -11.66 -15.69 -6.00
C SER A 247 -12.07 -15.88 -7.47
N ALA A 248 -11.10 -15.89 -8.38
CA ALA A 248 -11.30 -16.10 -9.82
C ALA A 248 -10.85 -17.51 -10.29
N GLY A 249 -10.41 -18.38 -9.39
CA GLY A 249 -9.90 -19.71 -9.72
C GLY A 249 -8.50 -19.72 -10.35
N GLY A 250 -7.78 -18.60 -10.31
CA GLY A 250 -6.40 -18.46 -10.77
C GLY A 250 -5.37 -18.87 -9.71
N SER A 251 -4.10 -18.59 -9.92
CA SER A 251 -3.04 -18.95 -8.99
C SER A 251 -2.13 -17.77 -8.66
N VAL A 252 -1.43 -17.83 -7.51
CA VAL A 252 -0.51 -16.81 -7.04
C VAL A 252 0.86 -17.41 -6.76
N VAL A 253 1.90 -16.85 -7.34
CA VAL A 253 3.30 -17.14 -6.99
C VAL A 253 3.73 -16.19 -5.89
N ILE A 254 3.96 -16.73 -4.71
CA ILE A 254 4.36 -15.97 -3.52
C ILE A 254 5.87 -16.03 -3.38
N ARG A 255 6.51 -14.86 -3.39
CA ARG A 255 7.96 -14.74 -3.17
C ARG A 255 8.25 -14.23 -1.77
N GLY A 256 9.38 -14.64 -1.21
CA GLY A 256 9.84 -14.16 0.10
C GLY A 256 10.09 -12.65 0.16
N GLY A 257 10.36 -12.02 -0.99
CA GLY A 257 10.55 -10.59 -1.17
C GLY A 257 10.91 -10.23 -2.60
N PHE A 258 11.02 -8.93 -2.86
CA PHE A 258 11.41 -8.42 -4.16
C PHE A 258 12.92 -8.55 -4.41
N SER A 259 13.27 -8.98 -5.63
CA SER A 259 14.65 -9.00 -6.15
C SER A 259 14.64 -8.53 -7.61
N ALA A 260 15.22 -7.37 -7.89
CA ALA A 260 15.27 -6.83 -9.26
C ALA A 260 16.02 -7.75 -10.23
N SER A 261 17.06 -8.45 -9.76
CA SER A 261 17.86 -9.36 -10.59
C SER A 261 17.16 -10.69 -10.89
N GLN A 262 16.24 -11.15 -10.06
CA GLN A 262 15.50 -12.41 -10.24
C GLN A 262 14.11 -12.22 -10.84
N PHE A 263 13.57 -11.02 -10.79
CA PHE A 263 12.17 -10.72 -11.14
C PHE A 263 11.76 -11.32 -12.48
N TRP A 264 12.47 -10.99 -13.55
CA TRP A 264 12.09 -11.43 -14.89
C TRP A 264 12.34 -12.92 -15.13
N SER A 265 13.37 -13.51 -14.52
CA SER A 265 13.56 -14.97 -14.56
C SER A 265 12.45 -15.72 -13.85
N ASP A 266 11.99 -15.21 -12.71
CA ASP A 266 10.85 -15.76 -11.98
C ASP A 266 9.54 -15.64 -12.78
N ILE A 267 9.25 -14.46 -13.32
CA ILE A 267 8.05 -14.23 -14.15
C ILE A 267 7.96 -15.25 -15.30
N VAL A 268 9.10 -15.50 -15.99
CA VAL A 268 9.14 -16.46 -17.09
C VAL A 268 9.08 -17.90 -16.58
N ARG A 269 9.85 -18.25 -15.55
CA ARG A 269 9.90 -19.59 -14.95
C ARG A 269 8.52 -20.06 -14.47
N TRP A 270 7.79 -19.16 -13.82
CA TRP A 270 6.46 -19.45 -13.28
C TRP A 270 5.34 -19.21 -14.29
N ASP A 271 5.64 -18.80 -15.51
CA ASP A 271 4.65 -18.49 -16.56
C ASP A 271 3.57 -17.52 -16.08
N CYS A 272 3.99 -16.42 -15.42
CA CYS A 272 3.07 -15.45 -14.86
C CYS A 272 2.43 -14.59 -15.95
N THR A 273 1.12 -14.32 -15.81
CA THR A 273 0.34 -13.45 -16.70
C THR A 273 0.05 -12.09 -16.10
N LEU A 274 0.19 -11.98 -14.80
CA LEU A 274 -0.05 -10.77 -13.99
C LEU A 274 1.08 -10.59 -12.98
N PHE A 275 1.33 -9.37 -12.54
CA PHE A 275 2.10 -9.11 -11.33
C PHE A 275 1.55 -7.93 -10.54
N GLN A 276 1.74 -8.00 -9.22
CA GLN A 276 1.43 -6.92 -8.30
C GLN A 276 2.66 -6.05 -8.09
N TYR A 277 2.50 -4.71 -8.15
CA TYR A 277 3.61 -3.78 -7.94
C TYR A 277 3.27 -2.69 -6.91
N ILE A 278 4.32 -2.02 -6.45
CA ILE A 278 4.31 -0.66 -5.94
C ILE A 278 5.30 0.17 -6.75
N GLY A 279 5.08 1.48 -6.88
CA GLY A 279 5.81 2.32 -7.83
C GLY A 279 7.34 2.26 -7.71
N GLU A 280 7.87 2.13 -6.48
CA GLU A 280 9.31 1.97 -6.26
C GLU A 280 9.88 0.67 -6.87
N LEU A 281 9.13 -0.42 -6.85
CA LEU A 281 9.52 -1.67 -7.52
C LEU A 281 9.72 -1.45 -9.03
N CYS A 282 8.80 -0.74 -9.67
CA CYS A 282 8.91 -0.40 -11.09
C CYS A 282 10.17 0.42 -11.38
N ARG A 283 10.51 1.36 -10.51
CA ARG A 283 11.72 2.16 -10.63
C ARG A 283 13.00 1.34 -10.45
N TYR A 284 13.03 0.42 -9.48
CA TYR A 284 14.17 -0.49 -9.33
C TYR A 284 14.38 -1.37 -10.55
N LEU A 285 13.30 -1.89 -11.16
CA LEU A 285 13.38 -2.65 -12.41
C LEU A 285 13.93 -1.79 -13.55
N LEU A 286 13.46 -0.55 -13.71
CA LEU A 286 13.97 0.37 -14.72
C LEU A 286 15.47 0.68 -14.54
N ASN A 287 15.92 0.84 -13.31
CA ASN A 287 17.31 1.14 -12.99
C ASN A 287 18.23 -0.09 -13.02
N SER A 288 17.67 -1.30 -13.11
CA SER A 288 18.46 -2.53 -13.21
C SER A 288 19.05 -2.71 -14.61
N ALA A 289 20.16 -3.48 -14.68
CA ALA A 289 20.72 -3.91 -15.97
C ALA A 289 19.66 -4.70 -16.77
N THR A 290 19.78 -4.66 -18.11
CA THR A 290 18.92 -5.43 -19.01
C THR A 290 19.01 -6.93 -18.69
N HIS A 291 17.84 -7.57 -18.53
CA HIS A 291 17.76 -9.00 -18.22
C HIS A 291 17.32 -9.80 -19.45
N PRO A 292 17.96 -10.97 -19.75
CA PRO A 292 17.63 -11.76 -20.95
C PRO A 292 16.17 -12.26 -21.03
N SER A 293 15.47 -12.27 -19.90
CA SER A 293 14.05 -12.72 -19.79
C SER A 293 13.05 -11.59 -19.82
N GLU A 294 13.48 -10.30 -19.78
CA GLU A 294 12.56 -9.16 -19.64
C GLU A 294 11.63 -8.93 -20.84
N SER A 295 11.88 -9.60 -21.97
CA SER A 295 11.04 -9.59 -23.16
C SER A 295 10.39 -10.95 -23.49
N LYS A 296 10.62 -11.99 -22.64
CA LYS A 296 10.16 -13.35 -22.90
C LYS A 296 8.93 -13.76 -22.10
N HIS A 297 8.36 -12.83 -21.34
CA HIS A 297 7.23 -13.08 -20.48
C HIS A 297 5.89 -13.01 -21.23
N ARG A 298 4.83 -13.48 -20.56
CA ARG A 298 3.43 -13.43 -21.03
C ARG A 298 2.57 -12.49 -20.18
N ILE A 299 3.18 -11.51 -19.53
CA ILE A 299 2.45 -10.53 -18.72
C ILE A 299 1.46 -9.76 -19.61
N ARG A 300 0.19 -9.81 -19.27
CA ARG A 300 -0.89 -9.09 -19.94
C ARG A 300 -1.35 -7.83 -19.20
N LEU A 301 -1.06 -7.77 -17.89
CA LEU A 301 -1.41 -6.63 -17.04
C LEU A 301 -0.54 -6.65 -15.78
N CYS A 302 -0.15 -5.47 -15.32
CA CYS A 302 0.31 -5.29 -13.94
C CYS A 302 -0.67 -4.40 -13.16
N CYS A 303 -0.82 -4.69 -11.87
CA CYS A 303 -1.71 -3.97 -10.96
C CYS A 303 -0.91 -3.43 -9.78
N GLY A 304 -1.15 -2.18 -9.41
CA GLY A 304 -0.44 -1.62 -8.27
C GLY A 304 -0.79 -0.17 -7.98
N ASN A 305 0.04 0.46 -7.17
CA ASN A 305 -0.12 1.84 -6.77
C ASN A 305 1.23 2.56 -6.63
N GLY A 306 1.21 3.86 -6.89
CA GLY A 306 2.36 4.74 -6.75
C GLY A 306 3.31 4.75 -7.95
N LEU A 307 2.87 4.31 -9.14
CA LEU A 307 3.64 4.43 -10.36
C LEU A 307 3.64 5.88 -10.84
N ARG A 308 4.81 6.50 -10.83
CA ARG A 308 4.97 7.91 -11.15
C ARG A 308 4.84 8.17 -12.65
N ALA A 309 4.39 9.38 -13.00
CA ALA A 309 4.17 9.79 -14.38
C ALA A 309 5.45 9.75 -15.23
N ASP A 310 6.58 10.19 -14.64
CA ASP A 310 7.90 10.28 -15.29
C ASP A 310 8.43 8.92 -15.77
N ILE A 311 8.17 7.85 -15.02
CA ILE A 311 8.65 6.50 -15.36
C ILE A 311 7.59 5.63 -16.05
N TRP A 312 6.34 6.05 -16.12
CA TRP A 312 5.23 5.23 -16.62
C TRP A 312 5.47 4.70 -18.03
N LYS A 313 5.72 5.62 -18.97
CA LYS A 313 5.93 5.24 -20.35
C LYS A 313 7.20 4.42 -20.57
N SER A 314 8.31 4.81 -19.92
CA SER A 314 9.57 4.09 -20.00
C SER A 314 9.45 2.66 -19.46
N PHE A 315 8.65 2.47 -18.39
CA PHE A 315 8.36 1.16 -17.83
C PHE A 315 7.54 0.29 -18.81
N GLN A 316 6.47 0.84 -19.38
CA GLN A 316 5.65 0.13 -20.37
C GLN A 316 6.46 -0.27 -21.61
N ASP A 317 7.23 0.66 -22.15
CA ASP A 317 7.97 0.47 -23.41
C ASP A 317 9.11 -0.54 -23.22
N ARG A 318 9.93 -0.40 -22.15
CA ARG A 318 11.05 -1.32 -21.89
C ARG A 318 10.59 -2.75 -21.66
N PHE A 319 9.59 -2.93 -20.84
CA PHE A 319 9.13 -4.27 -20.43
C PHE A 319 7.92 -4.78 -21.21
N HIS A 320 7.50 -4.08 -22.27
CA HIS A 320 6.37 -4.46 -23.11
C HIS A 320 5.09 -4.81 -22.33
N ILE A 321 4.77 -4.03 -21.29
CA ILE A 321 3.58 -4.24 -20.47
C ILE A 321 2.34 -3.69 -21.18
N PRO A 322 1.37 -4.53 -21.59
CA PRO A 322 0.23 -4.07 -22.38
C PRO A 322 -0.71 -3.15 -21.60
N ARG A 323 -0.91 -3.43 -20.30
CA ARG A 323 -1.84 -2.67 -19.44
C ARG A 323 -1.26 -2.48 -18.06
N ILE A 324 -1.41 -1.27 -17.54
CA ILE A 324 -1.14 -0.92 -16.15
C ILE A 324 -2.46 -0.51 -15.51
N LEU A 325 -2.86 -1.23 -14.46
CA LEU A 325 -3.99 -0.88 -13.61
C LEU A 325 -3.43 -0.23 -12.34
N GLU A 326 -3.35 1.08 -12.38
CA GLU A 326 -3.00 1.88 -11.20
C GLU A 326 -4.23 2.09 -10.34
N PHE A 327 -4.07 2.10 -9.02
CA PHE A 327 -5.15 2.42 -8.11
C PHE A 327 -4.66 3.24 -6.90
N TYR A 328 -5.59 3.88 -6.23
CA TYR A 328 -5.38 4.55 -4.95
C TYR A 328 -6.41 4.04 -3.95
N ALA A 329 -5.94 3.63 -2.77
CA ALA A 329 -6.78 3.27 -1.65
C ALA A 329 -6.00 3.40 -0.33
N ALA A 330 -6.71 3.62 0.78
CA ALA A 330 -6.19 3.48 2.13
C ALA A 330 -6.73 2.19 2.76
N THR A 331 -5.88 1.45 3.47
CA THR A 331 -6.25 0.17 4.11
C THR A 331 -7.46 0.32 5.04
N GLU A 332 -7.47 1.37 5.85
CA GLU A 332 -8.55 1.71 6.79
C GLU A 332 -9.69 2.50 6.16
N GLY A 333 -9.45 3.11 4.99
CA GLY A 333 -10.33 4.11 4.39
C GLY A 333 -11.43 3.53 3.51
N ASN A 334 -12.27 4.45 3.04
CA ASN A 334 -13.37 4.16 2.12
C ASN A 334 -13.25 4.92 0.78
N VAL A 335 -12.11 5.57 0.52
CA VAL A 335 -11.80 6.19 -0.77
C VAL A 335 -11.01 5.20 -1.60
N SER A 336 -11.53 4.89 -2.79
CA SER A 336 -10.83 4.05 -3.76
C SER A 336 -10.97 4.66 -5.15
N LEU A 337 -9.86 4.81 -5.85
CA LEU A 337 -9.79 5.32 -7.21
C LEU A 337 -9.05 4.32 -8.09
N PHE A 338 -9.49 4.15 -9.33
CA PHE A 338 -8.95 3.14 -10.24
C PHE A 338 -8.68 3.76 -11.61
N ASN A 339 -7.47 3.66 -12.08
CA ASN A 339 -7.04 4.09 -13.40
C ASN A 339 -7.17 2.94 -14.41
N VAL A 340 -8.39 2.62 -14.74
CA VAL A 340 -8.73 1.52 -15.66
C VAL A 340 -8.36 1.85 -17.09
N GLU A 341 -8.35 3.15 -17.42
CA GLU A 341 -7.99 3.69 -18.73
C GLU A 341 -6.48 3.69 -19.01
N GLY A 342 -5.64 3.52 -17.97
CA GLY A 342 -4.19 3.55 -18.09
C GLY A 342 -3.63 4.95 -18.41
N LYS A 343 -4.27 6.02 -17.92
CA LYS A 343 -3.78 7.40 -18.11
C LYS A 343 -2.52 7.64 -17.27
N PRO A 344 -1.36 7.91 -17.88
CA PRO A 344 -0.11 8.10 -17.17
C PRO A 344 -0.21 9.16 -16.07
N GLY A 345 0.31 8.84 -14.87
CA GLY A 345 0.36 9.74 -13.72
C GLY A 345 -0.96 9.91 -12.97
N SER A 346 -2.09 9.47 -13.53
CA SER A 346 -3.37 9.48 -12.80
C SER A 346 -3.48 8.28 -11.87
N ILE A 347 -3.99 8.50 -10.66
CA ILE A 347 -4.33 7.45 -9.70
C ILE A 347 -5.75 6.89 -9.91
N GLY A 348 -6.49 7.43 -10.87
CA GLY A 348 -7.79 6.94 -11.30
C GLY A 348 -8.85 8.02 -11.49
N ARG A 349 -10.01 7.59 -11.91
CA ARG A 349 -11.23 8.41 -11.91
C ARG A 349 -12.44 7.58 -11.55
N VAL A 350 -13.50 8.24 -11.14
CA VAL A 350 -14.81 7.62 -10.97
C VAL A 350 -15.67 8.00 -12.18
N PRO A 351 -16.13 7.04 -12.99
CA PRO A 351 -17.07 7.33 -14.08
C PRO A 351 -18.33 8.03 -13.54
N SER A 352 -18.86 8.99 -14.28
CA SER A 352 -20.01 9.81 -13.83
C SER A 352 -21.22 8.98 -13.42
N TYR A 353 -21.51 7.90 -14.14
CA TYR A 353 -22.61 6.98 -13.82
C TYR A 353 -22.40 6.17 -12.51
N LEU A 354 -21.18 6.13 -11.98
CA LEU A 354 -20.82 5.48 -10.71
C LEU A 354 -20.55 6.47 -9.55
N ALA A 355 -20.64 7.75 -9.80
CA ALA A 355 -20.30 8.77 -8.79
C ALA A 355 -21.07 8.58 -7.47
N HIS A 356 -22.32 8.10 -7.53
CA HIS A 356 -23.15 7.82 -6.36
C HIS A 356 -22.63 6.63 -5.51
N ARG A 357 -21.86 5.72 -6.09
CA ARG A 357 -21.28 4.55 -5.40
C ARG A 357 -19.89 4.79 -4.84
N PHE A 358 -19.18 5.79 -5.35
CA PHE A 358 -17.81 6.16 -4.94
C PHE A 358 -17.75 7.64 -4.56
N PRO A 359 -18.39 8.02 -3.46
CA PRO A 359 -18.51 9.43 -3.09
C PRO A 359 -17.21 9.93 -2.48
N ALA A 360 -16.21 10.16 -3.35
CA ALA A 360 -14.98 10.86 -3.02
C ALA A 360 -15.11 12.34 -3.37
N ALA A 361 -14.64 13.22 -2.50
CA ALA A 361 -14.60 14.66 -2.72
C ALA A 361 -13.24 15.23 -2.32
N LEU A 362 -12.89 16.38 -2.92
CA LEU A 362 -11.73 17.16 -2.51
C LEU A 362 -12.22 18.42 -1.78
N ALA A 363 -11.74 18.61 -0.57
CA ALA A 363 -11.98 19.80 0.23
C ALA A 363 -10.71 20.66 0.30
N ARG A 364 -10.85 21.97 0.19
CA ARG A 364 -9.73 22.89 0.39
C ARG A 364 -9.08 22.67 1.73
N PHE A 365 -7.76 22.64 1.74
CA PHE A 365 -6.98 22.39 2.94
C PHE A 365 -5.95 23.50 3.16
N ASP A 366 -5.99 24.09 4.36
CA ASP A 366 -4.99 25.05 4.79
C ASP A 366 -3.81 24.30 5.42
N ILE A 367 -2.67 24.29 4.72
CA ILE A 367 -1.45 23.58 5.16
C ILE A 367 -0.83 24.26 6.38
N GLU A 368 -0.99 25.57 6.54
CA GLU A 368 -0.43 26.34 7.65
C GLU A 368 -1.17 26.06 8.95
N GLN A 369 -2.49 26.09 8.89
CA GLN A 369 -3.35 25.79 10.04
C GLN A 369 -3.55 24.27 10.23
N ASN A 370 -3.14 23.46 9.23
CA ASN A 370 -3.35 22.02 9.20
C ASN A 370 -4.83 21.62 9.33
N GLU A 371 -5.74 22.39 8.70
CA GLU A 371 -7.17 22.24 8.82
C GLU A 371 -7.90 22.34 7.47
N LEU A 372 -9.12 21.77 7.42
CA LEU A 372 -10.05 21.96 6.30
C LEU A 372 -10.59 23.38 6.29
N VAL A 373 -10.53 24.05 5.14
CA VAL A 373 -11.07 25.41 4.97
C VAL A 373 -12.60 25.37 5.01
N ARG A 374 -13.20 26.20 5.86
CA ARG A 374 -14.65 26.30 6.03
C ARG A 374 -15.19 27.68 5.63
N ASN A 375 -16.42 27.70 5.11
CA ASN A 375 -17.15 28.92 4.79
C ASN A 375 -17.83 29.52 6.04
N GLU A 376 -18.54 30.64 5.88
CA GLU A 376 -19.25 31.33 6.98
C GLU A 376 -20.33 30.48 7.65
N GLN A 377 -20.85 29.44 6.95
CA GLN A 377 -21.82 28.50 7.50
C GLN A 377 -21.15 27.31 8.24
N GLY A 378 -19.84 27.30 8.36
CA GLY A 378 -19.07 26.23 9.00
C GLY A 378 -18.92 24.96 8.16
N LEU A 379 -19.30 24.97 6.87
CA LEU A 379 -19.14 23.86 5.94
C LEU A 379 -17.83 23.99 5.14
N CYS A 380 -17.24 22.85 4.79
CA CYS A 380 -16.00 22.83 4.03
C CYS A 380 -16.19 23.32 2.59
N VAL A 381 -15.17 23.99 2.07
CA VAL A 381 -15.14 24.49 0.70
C VAL A 381 -14.60 23.40 -0.23
N ARG A 382 -15.34 23.09 -1.30
CA ARG A 382 -14.87 22.15 -2.34
C ARG A 382 -13.76 22.77 -3.17
N CYS A 383 -12.80 21.94 -3.62
CA CYS A 383 -11.77 22.37 -4.56
C CYS A 383 -12.37 22.64 -5.95
N ALA A 384 -11.82 23.64 -6.63
CA ALA A 384 -12.00 23.82 -8.07
C ALA A 384 -11.24 22.73 -8.87
N PRO A 385 -11.51 22.58 -10.19
CA PRO A 385 -10.65 21.76 -11.03
C PRO A 385 -9.18 22.15 -10.91
N ASP A 386 -8.30 21.15 -10.88
CA ASP A 386 -6.85 21.26 -10.68
C ASP A 386 -6.37 21.90 -9.35
N GLU A 387 -7.27 22.32 -8.49
CA GLU A 387 -6.93 22.77 -7.15
C GLU A 387 -6.64 21.57 -6.23
N ALA A 388 -5.52 21.64 -5.50
CA ALA A 388 -5.14 20.62 -4.53
C ALA A 388 -5.95 20.76 -3.23
N GLY A 389 -6.43 19.63 -2.70
CA GLY A 389 -7.12 19.58 -1.42
C GLY A 389 -7.15 18.20 -0.82
N GLU A 390 -7.59 18.09 0.44
CA GLU A 390 -7.67 16.80 1.11
C GLU A 390 -8.76 15.94 0.48
N ALA A 391 -8.39 14.70 0.16
CA ALA A 391 -9.34 13.70 -0.33
C ALA A 391 -10.17 13.17 0.84
N LEU A 392 -11.48 13.20 0.67
CA LEU A 392 -12.46 12.78 1.65
C LEU A 392 -13.39 11.71 1.08
N GLY A 393 -13.76 10.71 1.89
CA GLY A 393 -14.73 9.67 1.54
C GLY A 393 -15.99 9.77 2.41
N LYS A 394 -17.16 9.90 1.79
CA LYS A 394 -18.42 9.98 2.55
C LYS A 394 -18.65 8.67 3.31
N ILE A 395 -18.93 8.78 4.58
CA ILE A 395 -19.30 7.66 5.44
C ILE A 395 -20.82 7.52 5.39
N PHE A 396 -21.30 6.34 4.99
CA PHE A 396 -22.72 6.02 5.00
C PHE A 396 -23.05 5.22 6.24
N GLU A 397 -24.19 5.50 6.83
CA GLU A 397 -24.75 4.71 7.93
C GLU A 397 -25.53 3.47 7.42
N ASP A 398 -25.67 3.31 6.10
CA ASP A 398 -26.41 2.23 5.46
C ASP A 398 -25.61 0.91 5.48
N PRO A 399 -26.08 -0.11 6.22
CA PRO A 399 -25.42 -1.42 6.27
C PRO A 399 -25.35 -2.14 4.92
N SER A 400 -26.24 -1.79 3.97
CA SER A 400 -26.24 -2.43 2.64
C SER A 400 -25.08 -2.01 1.76
N ASN A 401 -24.32 -0.98 2.15
CA ASN A 401 -23.21 -0.41 1.39
C ASN A 401 -21.84 -0.85 1.95
N ALA A 402 -21.65 -2.16 2.08
CA ALA A 402 -20.46 -2.79 2.68
C ALA A 402 -19.13 -2.31 2.05
N GLY A 403 -19.13 -1.92 0.77
CA GLY A 403 -17.93 -1.51 0.04
C GLY A 403 -17.37 -0.14 0.43
N ASN A 404 -18.19 0.76 0.96
CA ASN A 404 -17.83 2.15 1.32
C ASN A 404 -17.88 2.39 2.83
N ARG A 405 -17.86 1.33 3.62
CA ARG A 405 -17.86 1.39 5.06
C ARG A 405 -16.49 1.78 5.60
N PHE A 406 -16.48 2.59 6.62
CA PHE A 406 -15.28 2.88 7.42
C PHE A 406 -15.28 1.98 8.66
N ASP A 407 -14.48 0.90 8.63
CA ASP A 407 -14.39 -0.05 9.75
C ASP A 407 -13.47 0.47 10.89
N GLY A 408 -12.73 1.54 10.63
CA GLY A 408 -11.90 2.22 11.63
C GLY A 408 -10.68 1.44 12.06
N TYR A 409 -10.15 1.87 13.20
CA TYR A 409 -9.03 1.23 13.91
C TYR A 409 -9.54 0.53 15.16
N THR A 410 -8.76 -0.39 15.69
CA THR A 410 -9.02 -1.00 17.00
C THR A 410 -9.16 0.06 18.08
N ASN A 411 -8.34 1.11 18.05
CA ASN A 411 -8.49 2.27 18.93
C ASN A 411 -9.56 3.23 18.38
N LYS A 412 -10.64 3.43 19.17
CA LYS A 412 -11.76 4.33 18.80
C LYS A 412 -11.35 5.80 18.70
N GLU A 413 -10.41 6.27 19.51
CA GLU A 413 -9.93 7.65 19.45
C GLU A 413 -9.19 7.92 18.13
N ASP A 414 -8.37 6.97 17.67
CA ASP A 414 -7.70 7.06 16.39
C ASP A 414 -8.69 7.05 15.21
N SER A 415 -9.76 6.27 15.32
CA SER A 415 -10.86 6.27 14.35
C SER A 415 -11.58 7.64 14.33
N GLY A 416 -11.87 8.20 15.49
CA GLY A 416 -12.52 9.52 15.62
C GLY A 416 -11.73 10.65 14.98
N LYS A 417 -10.39 10.64 15.11
CA LYS A 417 -9.49 11.64 14.49
C LYS A 417 -9.52 11.61 12.95
N LYS A 418 -9.97 10.51 12.35
CA LYS A 418 -10.10 10.33 10.91
C LYS A 418 -11.49 10.71 10.36
N ILE A 419 -12.41 11.16 11.20
CA ILE A 419 -13.77 11.53 10.79
C ILE A 419 -13.95 13.04 10.86
N ALA A 420 -14.22 13.66 9.72
CA ALA A 420 -14.69 15.04 9.64
C ALA A 420 -16.23 15.06 9.62
N ARG A 421 -16.83 16.00 10.35
CA ARG A 421 -18.29 16.19 10.41
C ARG A 421 -18.69 17.55 9.88
N ASN A 422 -19.95 17.65 9.42
CA ASN A 422 -20.47 18.87 8.80
C ASN A 422 -19.52 19.36 7.70
N VAL A 423 -19.21 18.46 6.75
CA VAL A 423 -18.22 18.74 5.71
C VAL A 423 -18.87 19.51 4.58
N PHE A 424 -19.85 18.97 3.89
CA PHE A 424 -20.55 19.64 2.79
C PHE A 424 -22.03 19.83 3.06
N GLU A 425 -22.57 19.13 4.05
CA GLU A 425 -23.95 19.19 4.49
C GLU A 425 -23.98 19.08 6.02
N ALA A 426 -24.97 19.71 6.65
CA ALA A 426 -25.17 19.57 8.10
C ALA A 426 -25.47 18.11 8.47
N GLY A 427 -24.71 17.55 9.42
CA GLY A 427 -24.87 16.18 9.89
C GLY A 427 -24.11 15.12 9.08
N ASP A 428 -23.49 15.45 7.93
CA ASP A 428 -22.68 14.49 7.19
C ASP A 428 -21.37 14.12 7.92
N ALA A 429 -20.84 12.94 7.59
CA ALA A 429 -19.58 12.45 8.11
C ALA A 429 -18.69 11.94 6.95
N TRP A 430 -17.42 12.29 6.99
CA TRP A 430 -16.45 11.97 5.95
C TRP A 430 -15.16 11.44 6.56
N PHE A 431 -14.64 10.36 5.98
CA PHE A 431 -13.31 9.86 6.30
C PHE A 431 -12.24 10.78 5.69
N ARG A 432 -11.27 11.17 6.50
CA ARG A 432 -10.11 11.97 6.12
C ARG A 432 -8.97 11.05 5.72
N THR A 433 -8.54 11.11 4.46
CA THR A 433 -7.41 10.29 4.00
C THR A 433 -6.09 10.76 4.59
N GLY A 434 -5.92 12.06 4.74
CA GLY A 434 -4.64 12.70 5.06
C GLY A 434 -3.75 12.86 3.84
N ASP A 435 -4.31 12.71 2.63
CA ASP A 435 -3.61 12.88 1.37
C ASP A 435 -4.19 14.06 0.58
N LEU A 436 -3.33 14.89 0.01
CA LEU A 436 -3.69 15.95 -0.90
C LEU A 436 -3.75 15.39 -2.32
N LEU A 437 -4.89 15.54 -2.96
CA LEU A 437 -5.10 15.17 -4.35
C LEU A 437 -5.57 16.40 -5.14
N ARG A 438 -5.39 16.39 -6.45
CA ARG A 438 -6.07 17.29 -7.39
C ARG A 438 -6.91 16.50 -8.37
N LYS A 439 -7.92 17.12 -8.93
CA LYS A 439 -8.82 16.50 -9.92
C LYS A 439 -8.92 17.40 -11.15
N ASP A 440 -8.57 16.87 -12.33
CA ASP A 440 -8.66 17.64 -13.57
C ASP A 440 -10.11 17.78 -14.08
N GLU A 441 -10.33 18.64 -15.08
CA GLU A 441 -11.64 18.86 -15.70
C GLU A 441 -12.24 17.56 -16.32
N SER A 442 -11.40 16.61 -16.72
CA SER A 442 -11.81 15.30 -17.25
C SER A 442 -12.19 14.31 -16.15
N GLY A 443 -12.02 14.67 -14.88
CA GLY A 443 -12.38 13.88 -13.70
C GLY A 443 -11.31 12.91 -13.23
N TYR A 444 -10.08 12.97 -13.76
CA TYR A 444 -8.96 12.18 -13.28
C TYR A 444 -8.34 12.81 -12.03
N TYR A 445 -8.04 11.94 -11.06
CA TYR A 445 -7.36 12.32 -9.83
C TYR A 445 -5.86 12.08 -9.95
N TYR A 446 -5.09 12.97 -9.32
CA TYR A 446 -3.65 12.90 -9.24
C TYR A 446 -3.22 13.07 -7.79
N PHE A 447 -2.26 12.26 -7.36
CA PHE A 447 -1.66 12.41 -6.04
C PHE A 447 -0.74 13.65 -6.03
N VAL A 448 -0.90 14.50 -5.04
CA VAL A 448 -0.07 15.69 -4.86
C VAL A 448 0.96 15.45 -3.78
N ASP A 449 0.52 15.15 -2.55
CA ASP A 449 1.41 14.84 -1.42
C ASP A 449 0.61 14.34 -0.21
N ARG A 450 1.29 13.94 0.85
CA ARG A 450 0.68 13.68 2.14
C ARG A 450 0.59 14.94 2.99
N ILE A 451 -0.53 15.10 3.69
CA ILE A 451 -0.63 16.10 4.76
C ILE A 451 0.41 15.74 5.83
N GLY A 452 1.30 16.70 6.15
CA GLY A 452 2.43 16.51 7.07
C GLY A 452 3.78 16.22 6.39
N ASP A 453 3.79 15.76 5.13
CA ASP A 453 5.00 15.72 4.29
C ASP A 453 5.17 17.06 3.55
N THR A 454 4.08 17.63 3.01
CA THR A 454 4.06 19.00 2.47
C THR A 454 4.51 20.00 3.52
N PHE A 455 5.39 20.90 3.14
CA PHE A 455 5.87 21.95 4.02
C PHE A 455 5.72 23.33 3.38
N ARG A 456 5.71 24.38 4.21
CA ARG A 456 5.67 25.77 3.76
C ARG A 456 7.06 26.38 3.82
N TRP A 457 7.43 27.08 2.74
CA TRP A 457 8.68 27.83 2.66
C TRP A 457 8.45 29.21 2.04
N LYS A 458 8.80 30.26 2.79
CA LYS A 458 8.64 31.66 2.33
C LYS A 458 7.23 32.00 1.84
N GLY A 459 6.22 31.54 2.57
CA GLY A 459 4.82 31.79 2.23
C GLY A 459 4.20 30.83 1.20
N GLU A 460 4.99 29.94 0.58
CA GLU A 460 4.53 29.03 -0.48
C GLU A 460 4.55 27.57 -0.02
N ASN A 461 3.58 26.79 -0.50
CA ASN A 461 3.50 25.37 -0.22
C ASN A 461 4.41 24.57 -1.16
N VAL A 462 5.19 23.65 -0.59
CA VAL A 462 6.11 22.79 -1.34
C VAL A 462 5.67 21.34 -1.21
N SER A 463 5.35 20.72 -2.35
CA SER A 463 5.08 19.28 -2.43
C SER A 463 6.40 18.52 -2.44
N THR A 464 6.58 17.60 -1.49
CA THR A 464 7.79 16.77 -1.44
C THR A 464 7.84 15.79 -2.62
N ALA A 465 6.68 15.35 -3.11
CA ALA A 465 6.57 14.45 -4.25
C ALA A 465 7.01 15.15 -5.55
N GLU A 466 6.52 16.38 -5.80
CA GLU A 466 6.88 17.18 -6.98
C GLU A 466 8.39 17.45 -7.04
N VAL A 467 8.98 17.86 -5.92
CA VAL A 467 10.42 18.12 -5.83
C VAL A 467 11.24 16.84 -6.04
N ALA A 468 10.81 15.71 -5.44
CA ALA A 468 11.48 14.43 -5.63
C ALA A 468 11.39 13.94 -7.09
N GLU A 469 10.26 14.20 -7.76
CA GLU A 469 10.09 13.90 -9.18
C GLU A 469 11.07 14.71 -10.04
N ALA A 470 11.09 16.01 -9.87
CA ALA A 470 12.01 16.88 -10.61
C ALA A 470 13.49 16.50 -10.40
N ILE A 471 13.86 16.10 -9.18
CA ILE A 471 15.23 15.64 -8.88
C ILE A 471 15.52 14.31 -9.60
N CYS A 472 14.60 13.34 -9.55
CA CYS A 472 14.81 12.01 -10.14
C CYS A 472 14.87 12.03 -11.67
N ASP A 473 14.32 13.06 -12.32
CA ASP A 473 14.44 13.28 -13.77
C ASP A 473 15.86 13.66 -14.21
N TYR A 474 16.73 14.04 -13.27
CA TYR A 474 18.11 14.37 -13.60
C TYR A 474 18.97 13.12 -13.79
N PRO A 475 19.75 13.02 -14.90
CA PRO A 475 20.57 11.86 -15.18
C PRO A 475 21.55 11.51 -14.04
N GLY A 476 21.63 10.24 -13.68
CA GLY A 476 22.53 9.73 -12.64
C GLY A 476 21.91 9.70 -11.25
N ILE A 477 20.77 10.33 -10.98
CA ILE A 477 20.05 10.18 -9.72
C ILE A 477 19.20 8.90 -9.75
N LEU A 478 19.37 8.06 -8.74
CA LEU A 478 18.63 6.82 -8.57
C LEU A 478 17.39 7.01 -7.69
N GLN A 479 17.55 7.79 -6.62
CA GLN A 479 16.51 7.99 -5.60
C GLN A 479 16.61 9.38 -5.02
N ALA A 480 15.44 9.97 -4.71
CA ALA A 480 15.33 11.21 -3.97
C ALA A 480 14.26 11.10 -2.89
N ASN A 481 14.57 11.53 -1.67
CA ASN A 481 13.65 11.63 -0.55
C ASN A 481 13.64 13.07 -0.05
N VAL A 482 12.53 13.78 -0.24
CA VAL A 482 12.41 15.21 0.06
C VAL A 482 11.63 15.42 1.35
N TYR A 483 12.09 16.36 2.16
CA TYR A 483 11.48 16.71 3.44
C TYR A 483 11.81 18.17 3.82
N GLY A 484 10.99 18.74 4.70
CA GLY A 484 11.21 20.08 5.22
C GLY A 484 12.04 20.08 6.49
N VAL A 485 13.06 20.95 6.57
CA VAL A 485 13.91 21.16 7.75
C VAL A 485 13.76 22.58 8.29
N THR A 486 13.78 22.73 9.62
CA THR A 486 13.73 24.04 10.26
C THR A 486 15.08 24.72 10.12
N VAL A 487 15.06 26.00 9.71
CA VAL A 487 16.25 26.84 9.64
C VAL A 487 16.03 28.05 10.56
N PRO A 488 16.94 28.34 11.51
CA PRO A 488 16.81 29.46 12.43
C PRO A 488 16.63 30.80 11.72
N GLY A 489 15.70 31.61 12.19
CA GLY A 489 15.43 32.95 11.64
C GLY A 489 14.65 32.94 10.32
N ALA A 490 14.20 31.77 9.82
CA ALA A 490 13.35 31.67 8.66
C ALA A 490 11.94 31.18 9.04
N GLU A 491 10.94 31.71 8.35
CA GLU A 491 9.56 31.26 8.48
C GLU A 491 9.31 29.99 7.65
N GLY A 492 8.65 29.00 8.24
CA GLY A 492 8.36 27.73 7.61
C GLY A 492 9.53 26.73 7.71
N ARG A 493 9.60 25.82 6.73
CA ARG A 493 10.64 24.78 6.61
C ARG A 493 11.33 24.88 5.26
N ALA A 494 12.64 24.82 5.24
CA ALA A 494 13.41 24.78 4.00
C ALA A 494 13.42 23.37 3.40
N GLY A 495 13.35 23.27 2.09
CA GLY A 495 13.45 22.00 1.40
C GLY A 495 14.83 21.36 1.56
N MET A 496 14.88 20.11 1.97
CA MET A 496 16.06 19.26 1.98
C MET A 496 15.77 17.97 1.22
N ALA A 497 16.72 17.56 0.38
CA ALA A 497 16.60 16.34 -0.40
C ALA A 497 17.76 15.39 -0.11
N MET A 498 17.46 14.17 0.35
CA MET A 498 18.43 13.08 0.40
C MET A 498 18.44 12.37 -0.95
N LEU A 499 19.62 12.15 -1.51
CA LEU A 499 19.84 11.62 -2.85
C LEU A 499 20.72 10.38 -2.80
N VAL A 500 20.39 9.41 -3.67
CA VAL A 500 21.27 8.31 -4.06
C VAL A 500 21.62 8.47 -5.53
N ALA A 501 22.92 8.52 -5.86
CA ALA A 501 23.40 8.70 -7.22
C ALA A 501 24.28 7.53 -7.68
N LYS A 502 24.36 7.28 -9.00
CA LYS A 502 25.16 6.18 -9.59
C LYS A 502 26.68 6.42 -9.53
N ALA A 503 27.09 7.67 -9.57
CA ALA A 503 28.49 8.10 -9.65
C ALA A 503 28.62 9.52 -9.07
N GLU A 504 29.75 10.16 -9.29
CA GLU A 504 29.94 11.56 -8.95
C GLU A 504 28.84 12.40 -9.63
N LEU A 505 28.09 13.15 -8.82
CA LEU A 505 26.92 13.91 -9.26
C LEU A 505 27.36 15.30 -9.72
N ASP A 506 26.99 15.69 -10.94
CA ASP A 506 27.14 17.07 -11.41
C ASP A 506 26.11 17.97 -10.71
N LEU A 507 26.52 18.56 -9.59
CA LEU A 507 25.69 19.47 -8.80
C LEU A 507 25.34 20.76 -9.53
N ALA A 508 26.21 21.24 -10.42
CA ALA A 508 25.95 22.46 -11.20
C ALA A 508 24.86 22.20 -12.24
N GLY A 509 24.97 21.10 -12.96
CA GLY A 509 23.93 20.67 -13.92
C GLY A 509 22.61 20.37 -13.23
N LEU A 510 22.62 19.69 -12.08
CA LEU A 510 21.41 19.45 -11.28
C LEU A 510 20.73 20.76 -10.88
N ARG A 511 21.49 21.75 -10.43
CA ARG A 511 20.95 23.05 -10.04
C ARG A 511 20.26 23.76 -11.19
N ILE A 512 20.86 23.75 -12.39
CA ILE A 512 20.27 24.31 -13.60
C ILE A 512 18.99 23.55 -13.97
N HIS A 513 19.03 22.23 -13.91
CA HIS A 513 17.87 21.39 -14.20
C HIS A 513 16.68 21.71 -13.28
N LEU A 514 16.90 21.81 -11.98
CA LEU A 514 15.86 22.13 -11.02
C LEU A 514 15.31 23.56 -11.23
N SER A 515 16.16 24.51 -11.62
CA SER A 515 15.71 25.88 -11.93
C SER A 515 14.78 25.95 -13.14
N ASN A 516 14.88 25.00 -14.07
CA ASN A 516 14.01 24.91 -15.24
C ASN A 516 12.71 24.12 -14.99
N ARG A 517 12.65 23.35 -13.89
CA ARG A 517 11.55 22.41 -13.60
C ARG A 517 10.67 22.86 -12.44
N LEU A 518 11.23 23.56 -11.48
CA LEU A 518 10.55 23.93 -10.24
C LEU A 518 10.48 25.45 -10.08
N PRO A 519 9.42 25.96 -9.45
CA PRO A 519 9.40 27.34 -9.00
C PRO A 519 10.48 27.56 -7.94
N TYR A 520 10.99 28.78 -7.87
CA TYR A 520 12.11 29.17 -7.02
C TYR A 520 11.98 28.77 -5.54
N TYR A 521 10.77 28.83 -4.98
CA TYR A 521 10.52 28.48 -3.59
C TYR A 521 10.61 26.97 -3.32
N ALA A 522 10.39 26.14 -4.36
CA ALA A 522 10.45 24.69 -4.26
C ALA A 522 11.86 24.10 -4.46
N HIS A 523 12.84 24.93 -4.84
CA HIS A 523 14.22 24.46 -4.96
C HIS A 523 14.75 24.01 -3.59
N PRO A 524 15.30 22.77 -3.47
CA PRO A 524 15.92 22.33 -2.24
C PRO A 524 17.03 23.30 -1.80
N LEU A 525 16.95 23.73 -0.54
CA LEU A 525 18.00 24.54 0.05
C LEU A 525 19.21 23.68 0.46
N PHE A 526 18.93 22.41 0.81
CA PHE A 526 19.96 21.45 1.18
C PHE A 526 19.84 20.18 0.37
N LEU A 527 20.99 19.61 -0.02
CA LEU A 527 21.11 18.26 -0.56
C LEU A 527 21.94 17.43 0.39
N ARG A 528 21.59 16.16 0.56
CA ARG A 528 22.29 15.18 1.36
C ARG A 528 22.58 13.95 0.49
N LEU A 529 23.84 13.59 0.33
CA LEU A 529 24.24 12.44 -0.48
C LEU A 529 24.51 11.24 0.41
N ARG A 530 23.89 10.10 0.07
CA ARG A 530 24.04 8.83 0.77
C ARG A 530 24.15 7.67 -0.23
N GLY A 531 24.85 6.59 0.16
CA GLY A 531 24.98 5.41 -0.69
C GLY A 531 23.69 4.62 -0.86
N GLU A 532 22.85 4.57 0.19
CA GLU A 532 21.59 3.81 0.21
C GLU A 532 20.50 4.58 0.96
N MET A 533 19.24 4.39 0.56
CA MET A 533 18.08 4.89 1.29
C MET A 533 17.49 3.86 2.23
N GLU A 534 17.15 4.29 3.44
CA GLU A 534 16.35 3.48 4.34
C GLU A 534 14.89 3.48 3.91
N ILE A 535 14.39 2.28 3.64
CA ILE A 535 13.00 2.04 3.28
C ILE A 535 12.30 1.16 4.29
N THR A 536 10.98 1.31 4.39
CA THR A 536 10.13 0.37 5.12
C THR A 536 9.95 -0.91 4.33
N GLY A 537 9.43 -1.98 4.94
CA GLY A 537 9.05 -3.21 4.22
C GLY A 537 8.03 -3.00 3.08
N THR A 538 7.40 -1.83 3.03
CA THR A 538 6.51 -1.37 1.94
C THR A 538 7.17 -0.37 1.01
N PHE A 539 8.49 -0.32 0.99
CA PHE A 539 9.30 0.56 0.14
C PHE A 539 9.00 2.07 0.32
N LYS A 540 8.47 2.46 1.49
CA LYS A 540 8.32 3.88 1.82
C LYS A 540 9.60 4.40 2.47
N TYR A 541 10.06 5.57 2.05
CA TYR A 541 11.22 6.23 2.65
C TYR A 541 10.94 6.64 4.09
N LYS A 542 11.92 6.39 4.97
CA LYS A 542 11.89 6.90 6.34
C LYS A 542 12.33 8.35 6.34
N LYS A 543 11.49 9.25 6.86
CA LYS A 543 11.77 10.70 6.91
C LYS A 543 12.07 11.20 8.32
N THR A 544 11.51 10.57 9.35
CA THR A 544 11.53 11.09 10.73
C THR A 544 12.92 11.35 11.27
N ASP A 545 13.83 10.40 11.09
CA ASP A 545 15.22 10.57 11.56
C ASP A 545 15.97 11.61 10.73
N LEU A 546 15.77 11.62 9.40
CA LEU A 546 16.35 12.61 8.50
C LEU A 546 15.92 14.05 8.84
N MET A 547 14.64 14.24 9.17
CA MET A 547 14.10 15.54 9.59
C MET A 547 14.69 16.00 10.94
N ARG A 548 14.92 15.06 11.87
CA ARG A 548 15.51 15.34 13.18
C ARG A 548 17.00 15.69 13.06
N GLU A 549 17.76 14.96 12.25
CA GLU A 549 19.18 15.22 11.98
C GLU A 549 19.37 16.53 11.19
N GLY A 550 18.39 16.86 10.33
CA GLY A 550 18.39 18.09 9.54
C GLY A 550 19.63 18.22 8.68
N PHE A 551 20.20 19.44 8.66
CA PHE A 551 21.42 19.77 7.89
C PHE A 551 22.68 19.89 8.76
N ASP A 552 22.66 19.30 9.96
CA ASP A 552 23.82 19.27 10.87
C ASP A 552 24.86 18.23 10.38
N PRO A 553 26.05 18.67 9.92
CA PRO A 553 27.08 17.75 9.44
C PRO A 553 27.67 16.86 10.55
N ALA A 554 27.52 17.22 11.83
CA ALA A 554 27.97 16.41 12.96
C ALA A 554 26.97 15.31 13.34
N ALA A 555 25.68 15.55 13.13
CA ALA A 555 24.62 14.58 13.38
C ALA A 555 24.43 13.59 12.22
N ALA A 556 24.76 13.99 11.00
CA ALA A 556 24.63 13.20 9.79
C ALA A 556 25.99 12.59 9.39
N ASN A 557 26.03 11.26 9.17
CA ASN A 557 27.20 10.59 8.60
C ASN A 557 27.28 10.73 7.07
N ASP A 558 26.69 11.77 6.51
CA ASP A 558 26.52 11.97 5.07
C ASP A 558 27.09 13.31 4.64
N VAL A 559 27.41 13.44 3.34
CA VAL A 559 27.84 14.72 2.80
C VAL A 559 26.61 15.59 2.54
N ILE A 560 26.61 16.79 3.13
CA ILE A 560 25.54 17.77 2.98
C ILE A 560 26.02 18.96 2.17
N TYR A 561 25.17 19.46 1.26
CA TYR A 561 25.41 20.65 0.46
C TYR A 561 24.32 21.67 0.72
N PHE A 562 24.73 22.95 0.73
CA PHE A 562 23.86 24.13 0.81
C PHE A 562 23.78 24.80 -0.56
N ASN A 563 22.58 25.14 -1.02
CA ASN A 563 22.35 25.90 -2.25
C ASN A 563 22.64 27.39 -2.01
N ASP A 564 23.89 27.78 -2.15
CA ASP A 564 24.28 29.18 -2.01
C ASP A 564 23.82 29.98 -3.23
N ARG A 565 22.87 30.87 -3.00
CA ARG A 565 22.25 31.68 -4.04
C ARG A 565 23.12 32.80 -4.54
N GLN A 566 24.03 33.28 -3.71
CA GLN A 566 24.96 34.36 -4.06
C GLN A 566 26.08 33.83 -4.96
N LEU A 567 26.59 32.64 -4.62
CA LEU A 567 27.59 31.94 -5.43
C LEU A 567 26.98 31.23 -6.65
N GLY A 568 25.67 31.01 -6.64
CA GLY A 568 25.00 30.28 -7.71
C GLY A 568 25.38 28.78 -7.75
N ALA A 569 25.76 28.18 -6.62
CA ALA A 569 26.30 26.82 -6.54
C ALA A 569 25.86 26.11 -5.27
N PHE A 570 25.88 24.77 -5.32
CA PHE A 570 25.83 23.93 -4.13
C PHE A 570 27.23 23.86 -3.51
N ILE A 571 27.35 24.26 -2.24
CA ILE A 571 28.61 24.24 -1.47
C ILE A 571 28.48 23.28 -0.30
N GLN A 572 29.54 22.53 0.01
CA GLN A 572 29.52 21.57 1.11
C GLN A 572 29.33 22.28 2.45
N VAL A 573 28.46 21.75 3.29
CA VAL A 573 28.23 22.23 4.65
C VAL A 573 29.29 21.66 5.57
N ASP A 574 30.20 22.50 6.01
CA ASP A 574 31.13 22.21 7.10
C ASP A 574 30.64 22.83 8.43
N ALA A 575 31.38 22.64 9.51
CA ALA A 575 31.04 23.17 10.82
C ALA A 575 30.95 24.71 10.88
N GLU A 576 31.78 25.40 10.09
CA GLU A 576 31.77 26.86 10.01
C GLU A 576 30.53 27.37 9.29
N LEU A 577 30.22 26.84 8.10
CA LEU A 577 29.02 27.22 7.35
C LEU A 577 27.76 26.87 8.13
N TYR A 578 27.70 25.68 8.76
CA TYR A 578 26.60 25.29 9.63
C TYR A 578 26.37 26.33 10.75
N SER A 579 27.44 26.73 11.48
CA SER A 579 27.37 27.76 12.53
C SER A 579 26.88 29.11 12.01
N ARG A 580 27.30 29.50 10.80
CA ARG A 580 26.87 30.76 10.16
C ARG A 580 25.38 30.71 9.77
N ILE A 581 24.90 29.57 9.27
CA ILE A 581 23.48 29.39 8.96
C ILE A 581 22.67 29.43 10.25
N GLN A 582 23.10 28.70 11.30
CA GLN A 582 22.43 28.65 12.60
C GLN A 582 22.35 30.03 13.28
N SER A 583 23.35 30.86 13.09
CA SER A 583 23.38 32.23 13.64
C SER A 583 22.70 33.30 12.76
N GLY A 584 22.04 32.88 11.65
CA GLY A 584 21.35 33.79 10.73
C GLY A 584 22.27 34.71 9.91
N LYS A 585 23.57 34.40 9.83
CA LYS A 585 24.58 35.19 9.09
C LYS A 585 24.64 34.84 7.60
N VAL A 586 23.85 33.88 7.14
CA VAL A 586 23.76 33.51 5.74
C VAL A 586 22.38 33.91 5.20
N ARG A 587 22.36 34.57 4.05
CA ARG A 587 21.11 34.92 3.37
C ARG A 587 20.55 33.68 2.66
N LEU A 588 19.35 33.27 3.04
CA LEU A 588 18.67 32.06 2.50
C LEU A 588 17.82 32.38 1.26
#